data_d52b0062ad08ca54da0b27d4621b1957
#
_entry.id   d52b0062ad08ca54da0b27d4621b1957
#
_cell.length_a   1.000
_cell.length_b   1.000
_cell.length_c   1.000
_cell.angle_alpha   90.00
_cell.angle_beta   90.00
_cell.angle_gamma   90.00
#
_symmetry.space_group_name_H-M   'P 1'
#
loop_
_entity.id
_entity.type
_entity.pdbx_description
1 polymer ?
#
loop_
_entity_poly.entity_id
_entity_poly.type
_entity_poly.pdbx_seq_one_letter_code
_entity_poly.pdbx_strand_id
1 'polypeptide(L)'
;MKVFQIALLALFFLAAPVLADSLTGPQQNAVRSAQQYLNFQGFSRTGLIRQLSSDFGDAYEVHDATVAVDSLDVDWNEQAVRSAEQYLEIQGFSCQGLIRQLSSDGGDGYTKSQAEYGARQAGAC
;
A
#
# COMPACT_ATOMS: atom_id res chain seq x y z
N MET A 1 20.67 -53.66 -32.50
CA MET A 1 20.19 -53.17 -31.21
C MET A 1 19.71 -51.75 -31.42
N LYS A 2 18.39 -51.53 -31.38
CA LYS A 2 17.82 -50.18 -31.46
C LYS A 2 17.71 -49.64 -30.05
N VAL A 3 18.46 -48.58 -29.74
CA VAL A 3 18.38 -47.87 -28.47
C VAL A 3 17.20 -46.91 -28.59
N PHE A 4 16.13 -47.18 -27.84
CA PHE A 4 15.01 -46.24 -27.70
C PHE A 4 15.44 -45.13 -26.72
N GLN A 5 15.72 -43.94 -27.27
CA GLN A 5 15.85 -42.75 -26.45
C GLN A 5 14.45 -42.27 -26.08
N ILE A 6 14.11 -42.43 -24.82
CA ILE A 6 12.91 -41.81 -24.24
C ILE A 6 13.27 -40.36 -23.97
N ALA A 7 12.79 -39.47 -24.84
CA ALA A 7 12.86 -38.03 -24.56
C ALA A 7 11.88 -37.70 -23.41
N LEU A 8 12.41 -37.44 -22.23
CA LEU A 8 11.64 -36.96 -21.11
C LEU A 8 11.28 -35.49 -21.37
N LEU A 9 10.05 -35.25 -21.83
CA LEU A 9 9.50 -33.90 -21.94
C LEU A 9 9.24 -33.38 -20.50
N ALA A 10 10.15 -32.60 -19.99
CA ALA A 10 9.91 -31.87 -18.77
C ALA A 10 8.87 -30.78 -19.04
N LEU A 11 7.62 -31.00 -18.65
CA LEU A 11 6.61 -29.95 -18.62
C LEU A 11 6.99 -28.99 -17.52
N PHE A 12 7.58 -27.86 -17.89
CA PHE A 12 7.69 -26.72 -17.00
C PHE A 12 6.30 -26.07 -16.87
N PHE A 13 5.61 -26.35 -15.78
CA PHE A 13 4.46 -25.57 -15.37
C PHE A 13 5.00 -24.22 -14.89
N LEU A 14 4.97 -23.21 -15.76
CA LEU A 14 5.07 -21.82 -15.34
C LEU A 14 3.79 -21.50 -14.57
N ALA A 15 3.86 -21.52 -13.22
CA ALA A 15 2.81 -21.00 -12.39
C ALA A 15 2.75 -19.48 -12.63
N ALA A 16 1.75 -19.02 -13.39
CA ALA A 16 1.46 -17.59 -13.51
C ALA A 16 1.17 -17.03 -12.11
N PRO A 17 1.65 -15.81 -11.77
CA PRO A 17 1.32 -15.21 -10.49
C PRO A 17 -0.20 -15.06 -10.37
N VAL A 18 -0.80 -15.84 -9.48
CA VAL A 18 -2.26 -16.03 -9.30
C VAL A 18 -2.97 -14.73 -8.90
N LEU A 19 -2.22 -13.69 -8.41
CA LEU A 19 -2.81 -12.47 -7.86
C LEU A 19 -3.28 -11.47 -8.92
N ALA A 20 -2.63 -11.37 -10.08
CA ALA A 20 -3.00 -10.42 -11.13
C ALA A 20 -4.26 -10.84 -11.91
N ASP A 21 -4.52 -12.16 -12.04
CA ASP A 21 -5.63 -12.71 -12.81
C ASP A 21 -6.93 -12.87 -11.99
N SER A 22 -6.86 -12.67 -10.66
CA SER A 22 -8.00 -12.87 -9.76
C SER A 22 -8.76 -11.59 -9.38
N LEU A 23 -8.25 -10.41 -9.77
CA LEU A 23 -8.91 -9.14 -9.47
C LEU A 23 -10.08 -8.88 -10.42
N THR A 24 -11.20 -8.46 -9.85
CA THR A 24 -12.36 -7.98 -10.63
C THR A 24 -12.06 -6.66 -11.33
N GLY A 25 -12.90 -6.25 -12.28
CA GLY A 25 -12.79 -4.94 -12.94
C GLY A 25 -12.74 -3.77 -11.94
N PRO A 26 -13.69 -3.67 -10.99
CA PRO A 26 -13.65 -2.63 -9.95
C PRO A 26 -12.36 -2.68 -9.12
N GLN A 27 -11.88 -3.85 -8.75
CA GLN A 27 -10.63 -3.99 -7.99
C GLN A 27 -9.41 -3.54 -8.80
N GLN A 28 -9.35 -3.85 -10.09
CA GLN A 28 -8.28 -3.37 -10.97
C GLN A 28 -8.30 -1.84 -11.12
N ASN A 29 -9.48 -1.24 -11.20
CA ASN A 29 -9.64 0.21 -11.21
C ASN A 29 -9.18 0.83 -9.89
N ALA A 30 -9.56 0.22 -8.77
CA ALA A 30 -9.13 0.66 -7.45
C ALA A 30 -7.60 0.57 -7.29
N VAL A 31 -6.94 -0.45 -7.84
CA VAL A 31 -5.48 -0.54 -7.88
C VAL A 31 -4.86 0.67 -8.60
N ARG A 32 -5.40 1.03 -9.75
CA ARG A 32 -4.91 2.20 -10.50
C ARG A 32 -5.09 3.50 -9.73
N SER A 33 -6.25 3.69 -9.10
CA SER A 33 -6.51 4.84 -8.25
C SER A 33 -5.55 4.89 -7.05
N ALA A 34 -5.35 3.77 -6.38
CA ALA A 34 -4.42 3.66 -5.25
C ALA A 34 -2.98 4.04 -5.65
N GLN A 35 -2.51 3.55 -6.80
CA GLN A 35 -1.18 3.88 -7.30
C GLN A 35 -1.04 5.39 -7.60
N GLN A 36 -2.06 6.03 -8.14
CA GLN A 36 -2.08 7.47 -8.38
C GLN A 36 -1.96 8.25 -7.07
N TYR A 37 -2.71 7.87 -6.04
CA TYR A 37 -2.61 8.49 -4.72
C TYR A 37 -1.22 8.34 -4.11
N LEU A 38 -0.66 7.15 -4.17
CA LEU A 38 0.69 6.88 -3.65
C LEU A 38 1.80 7.63 -4.41
N ASN A 39 1.58 7.94 -5.69
CA ASN A 39 2.50 8.81 -6.44
C ASN A 39 2.47 10.27 -5.95
N PHE A 40 1.35 10.68 -5.37
CA PHE A 40 1.13 12.06 -4.98
C PHE A 40 1.62 12.37 -3.57
N GLN A 41 1.34 11.49 -2.62
CA GLN A 41 1.70 11.67 -1.21
C GLN A 41 1.81 10.34 -0.49
N GLY A 42 2.33 10.38 0.74
CA GLY A 42 2.33 9.23 1.64
C GLY A 42 0.91 8.93 2.14
N PHE A 43 0.56 7.64 2.19
CA PHE A 43 -0.67 7.15 2.77
C PHE A 43 -0.39 5.99 3.70
N SER A 44 -1.16 5.90 4.78
CA SER A 44 -1.27 4.64 5.52
C SER A 44 -2.19 3.67 4.75
N ARG A 45 -2.08 2.38 5.05
CA ARG A 45 -3.00 1.36 4.51
C ARG A 45 -4.46 1.75 4.77
N THR A 46 -4.78 2.07 6.01
CA THR A 46 -6.15 2.48 6.43
C THR A 46 -6.58 3.77 5.75
N GLY A 47 -5.69 4.76 5.66
CA GLY A 47 -5.96 6.03 4.99
C GLY A 47 -6.22 5.86 3.50
N LEU A 48 -5.46 5.01 2.83
CA LEU A 48 -5.64 4.74 1.40
C LEU A 48 -6.95 4.01 1.13
N ILE A 49 -7.28 2.99 1.93
CA ILE A 49 -8.58 2.30 1.83
C ILE A 49 -9.73 3.29 2.03
N ARG A 50 -9.63 4.17 3.02
CA ARG A 50 -10.64 5.20 3.30
C ARG A 50 -10.79 6.18 2.13
N GLN A 51 -9.69 6.63 1.55
CA GLN A 51 -9.72 7.53 0.38
C GLN A 51 -10.43 6.89 -0.80
N LEU A 52 -10.16 5.63 -1.07
CA LEU A 52 -10.78 4.89 -2.17
C LEU A 52 -12.26 4.60 -1.93
N SER A 53 -12.67 4.36 -0.69
CA SER A 53 -14.02 3.91 -0.35
C SER A 53 -14.97 5.00 0.14
N SER A 54 -14.45 6.20 0.42
CA SER A 54 -15.27 7.32 0.89
C SER A 54 -16.24 7.77 -0.21
N ASP A 55 -17.49 8.07 0.18
CA ASP A 55 -18.49 8.69 -0.72
C ASP A 55 -18.04 10.05 -1.23
N PHE A 56 -17.20 10.74 -0.49
CA PHE A 56 -16.58 12.02 -0.88
C PHE A 56 -15.25 11.83 -1.63
N GLY A 57 -14.74 10.61 -1.71
CA GLY A 57 -13.57 10.22 -2.48
C GLY A 57 -14.00 9.47 -3.74
N ASP A 58 -13.38 8.30 -3.96
CA ASP A 58 -13.61 7.52 -5.18
C ASP A 58 -14.81 6.59 -5.11
N ALA A 59 -15.42 6.45 -3.95
CA ALA A 59 -16.65 5.68 -3.71
C ALA A 59 -16.58 4.20 -4.15
N TYR A 60 -15.41 3.60 -4.13
CA TYR A 60 -15.31 2.14 -4.29
C TYR A 60 -15.95 1.41 -3.11
N GLU A 61 -16.49 0.23 -3.34
CA GLU A 61 -16.88 -0.64 -2.25
C GLU A 61 -15.70 -0.91 -1.34
N VAL A 62 -15.92 -0.92 -0.02
CA VAL A 62 -14.83 -1.10 0.98
C VAL A 62 -14.07 -2.40 0.73
N HIS A 63 -14.78 -3.47 0.37
CA HIS A 63 -14.15 -4.75 0.03
C HIS A 63 -13.20 -4.61 -1.17
N ASP A 64 -13.62 -3.97 -2.23
CA ASP A 64 -12.81 -3.79 -3.44
C ASP A 64 -11.61 -2.89 -3.18
N ALA A 65 -11.78 -1.82 -2.42
CA ALA A 65 -10.69 -0.95 -1.98
C ALA A 65 -9.66 -1.72 -1.14
N THR A 66 -10.12 -2.54 -0.21
CA THR A 66 -9.25 -3.34 0.66
C THR A 66 -8.45 -4.37 -0.14
N VAL A 67 -9.12 -5.11 -1.03
CA VAL A 67 -8.45 -6.08 -1.91
C VAL A 67 -7.41 -5.38 -2.79
N ALA A 68 -7.76 -4.24 -3.36
CA ALA A 68 -6.86 -3.48 -4.21
C ALA A 68 -5.60 -3.02 -3.46
N VAL A 69 -5.77 -2.42 -2.29
CA VAL A 69 -4.64 -1.93 -1.47
C VAL A 69 -3.76 -3.09 -1.01
N ASP A 70 -4.35 -4.19 -0.57
CA ASP A 70 -3.61 -5.36 -0.11
C ASP A 70 -2.91 -6.13 -1.25
N SER A 71 -3.32 -5.92 -2.49
CA SER A 71 -2.65 -6.48 -3.67
C SER A 71 -1.38 -5.72 -4.06
N LEU A 72 -1.20 -4.51 -3.55
CA LEU A 72 -0.01 -3.71 -3.80
C LEU A 72 1.13 -4.13 -2.86
N ASP A 73 2.35 -4.11 -3.40
CA ASP A 73 3.56 -4.32 -2.60
C ASP A 73 4.05 -2.97 -2.06
N VAL A 74 3.48 -2.54 -0.94
CA VAL A 74 3.75 -1.23 -0.33
C VAL A 74 4.50 -1.40 0.98
N ASP A 75 5.62 -0.69 1.12
CA ASP A 75 6.28 -0.52 2.40
C ASP A 75 5.57 0.60 3.19
N TRP A 76 4.72 0.23 4.13
CA TRP A 76 3.96 1.20 4.93
C TRP A 76 4.84 2.01 5.88
N ASN A 77 5.99 1.49 6.29
CA ASN A 77 6.97 2.26 7.05
C ASN A 77 7.54 3.41 6.22
N GLU A 78 7.88 3.15 4.95
CA GLU A 78 8.33 4.21 4.03
C GLU A 78 7.23 5.22 3.73
N GLN A 79 5.98 4.79 3.64
CA GLN A 79 4.86 5.72 3.51
C GLN A 79 4.74 6.64 4.73
N ALA A 80 4.96 6.11 5.93
CA ALA A 80 4.97 6.92 7.15
C ALA A 80 6.10 7.96 7.14
N VAL A 81 7.28 7.60 6.64
CA VAL A 81 8.39 8.56 6.43
C VAL A 81 7.97 9.68 5.49
N ARG A 82 7.38 9.33 4.34
CA ARG A 82 6.92 10.32 3.36
C ARG A 82 5.89 11.28 3.96
N SER A 83 4.90 10.76 4.68
CA SER A 83 3.89 11.58 5.34
C SER A 83 4.52 12.48 6.40
N ALA A 84 5.43 11.96 7.22
CA ALA A 84 6.15 12.74 8.22
C ALA A 84 6.95 13.88 7.60
N GLU A 85 7.69 13.63 6.53
CA GLU A 85 8.44 14.65 5.79
C GLU A 85 7.51 15.73 5.23
N GLN A 86 6.38 15.35 4.66
CA GLN A 86 5.39 16.27 4.12
C GLN A 86 4.81 17.20 5.20
N TYR A 87 4.52 16.67 6.39
CA TYR A 87 4.09 17.51 7.53
C TYR A 87 5.18 18.49 7.95
N LEU A 88 6.42 18.03 8.05
CA LEU A 88 7.53 18.88 8.48
C LEU A 88 7.89 19.99 7.48
N GLU A 89 7.58 19.79 6.20
CA GLU A 89 7.71 20.85 5.17
C GLU A 89 6.71 21.99 5.39
N ILE A 90 5.55 21.69 5.99
CA ILE A 90 4.47 22.67 6.19
C ILE A 90 4.65 23.40 7.51
N GLN A 91 5.00 22.69 8.58
CA GLN A 91 5.13 23.27 9.92
C GLN A 91 6.04 22.43 10.83
N GLY A 92 6.45 22.99 11.95
CA GLY A 92 7.17 22.26 12.98
C GLY A 92 6.24 21.35 13.78
N PHE A 93 6.76 20.17 14.15
CA PHE A 93 6.11 19.23 15.05
C PHE A 93 7.09 18.77 16.11
N SER A 94 6.60 18.56 17.32
CA SER A 94 7.33 17.76 18.29
C SER A 94 7.33 16.29 17.88
N CYS A 95 8.28 15.51 18.37
CA CYS A 95 8.31 14.07 18.16
C CYS A 95 6.95 13.42 18.47
N GLN A 96 6.42 13.65 19.67
CA GLN A 96 5.14 13.07 20.10
C GLN A 96 3.95 13.64 19.33
N GLY A 97 3.97 14.91 19.00
CA GLY A 97 2.92 15.56 18.21
C GLY A 97 2.80 14.94 16.81
N LEU A 98 3.93 14.71 16.15
CA LEU A 98 3.94 14.08 14.84
C LEU A 98 3.50 12.60 14.89
N ILE A 99 3.97 11.86 15.89
CA ILE A 99 3.53 10.47 16.08
C ILE A 99 2.01 10.39 16.25
N ARG A 100 1.42 11.29 17.06
CA ARG A 100 -0.05 11.35 17.23
C ARG A 100 -0.77 11.68 15.92
N GLN A 101 -0.27 12.65 15.17
CA GLN A 101 -0.86 13.03 13.87
C GLN A 101 -0.85 11.84 12.89
N LEU A 102 0.25 11.14 12.81
CA LEU A 102 0.41 10.01 11.91
C LEU A 102 -0.43 8.80 12.34
N SER A 103 -0.59 8.56 13.63
CA SER A 103 -1.22 7.35 14.17
C SER A 103 -2.68 7.51 14.57
N SER A 104 -3.23 8.73 14.56
CA SER A 104 -4.61 8.92 14.99
C SER A 104 -5.60 8.37 13.94
N ASP A 105 -6.71 7.79 14.43
CA ASP A 105 -7.77 7.26 13.55
C ASP A 105 -8.46 8.36 12.75
N GLY A 106 -8.57 9.55 13.30
CA GLY A 106 -9.07 10.75 12.61
C GLY A 106 -8.01 11.46 11.78
N GLY A 107 -6.74 11.08 11.92
CA GLY A 107 -5.62 11.57 11.13
C GLY A 107 -5.23 10.57 10.04
N ASP A 108 -3.93 10.29 9.95
CA ASP A 108 -3.41 9.49 8.84
C ASP A 108 -3.63 7.97 9.00
N GLY A 109 -3.90 7.50 10.22
CA GLY A 109 -4.25 6.10 10.47
C GLY A 109 -3.10 5.11 10.35
N TYR A 110 -1.85 5.53 10.44
CA TYR A 110 -0.72 4.59 10.55
C TYR A 110 -0.79 3.82 11.86
N THR A 111 -0.20 2.65 11.92
CA THR A 111 0.03 1.99 13.21
C THR A 111 0.99 2.82 14.04
N LYS A 112 0.95 2.66 15.36
CA LYS A 112 1.87 3.37 16.25
C LYS A 112 3.32 3.09 15.89
N SER A 113 3.66 1.84 15.59
CA SER A 113 5.00 1.44 15.16
C SER A 113 5.43 2.13 13.87
N GLN A 114 4.56 2.20 12.87
CA GLN A 114 4.81 2.92 11.62
C GLN A 114 4.99 4.42 11.85
N ALA A 115 4.14 5.01 12.68
CA ALA A 115 4.21 6.43 13.01
C ALA A 115 5.52 6.80 13.73
N GLU A 116 5.94 5.98 14.69
CA GLU A 116 7.21 6.15 15.38
C GLU A 116 8.40 6.04 14.42
N TYR A 117 8.38 5.05 13.54
CA TYR A 117 9.41 4.88 12.51
C TYR A 117 9.45 6.11 11.59
N GLY A 118 8.32 6.54 11.08
CA GLY A 118 8.23 7.69 10.17
C GLY A 118 8.73 8.99 10.80
N ALA A 119 8.30 9.28 12.03
CA ALA A 119 8.70 10.49 12.74
C ALA A 119 10.22 10.52 13.03
N ARG A 120 10.79 9.37 13.40
CA ARG A 120 12.24 9.26 13.64
C ARG A 120 13.05 9.42 12.36
N GLN A 121 12.68 8.72 11.31
CA GLN A 121 13.39 8.78 10.03
C GLN A 121 13.30 10.17 9.39
N ALA A 122 12.20 10.87 9.59
CA ALA A 122 12.03 12.24 9.11
C ALA A 122 12.73 13.31 9.96
N GLY A 123 13.28 12.93 11.10
CA GLY A 123 14.08 13.82 11.94
C GLY A 123 13.29 14.61 12.99
N ALA A 124 12.06 14.21 13.30
CA ALA A 124 11.26 14.86 14.34
C ALA A 124 11.62 14.40 15.77
N CYS A 125 12.30 13.29 15.86
CA CYS A 125 12.66 12.69 17.16
C CYS A 125 14.18 12.65 17.39
#